data_a2bf33a19cff6f51e2b42053427c6b41
#
_entry.id   a2bf33a19cff6f51e2b42053427c6b41
#
_cell.length_a   1.000
_cell.length_b   1.000
_cell.length_c   1.000
_cell.angle_alpha   90.00
_cell.angle_beta   90.00
_cell.angle_gamma   90.00
#
_symmetry.space_group_name_H-M   'P 1'
#
loop_
_entity.id
_entity.type
_entity.pdbx_description
1 polymer ?
#
loop_
_entity_poly.entity_id
_entity_poly.type
_entity_poly.pdbx_seq_one_letter_code
_entity_poly.pdbx_strand_id
1 'polypeptide(L)'
;MKYQIGDTVLILHSNEEAIVTDIINNKMMMVDVKGVNFPVYMDQVDFPYFKRFTEKKLFPAKKEKKFIDDVRKEKQSEINRVEDGIWLTFLPVMDTDEFGDIVVDEMKLHLVNHTRESYNFHYQLQYFGKTDFELKNTVLPFTDFYLHDIPFENLNDSPGFSFEFTLAQPDKKKATHFEAAVKLKPKQLFTKIEELKKKNEATFSQLLFEKYPDHIPEDKVELSSL
;
A
#
# COMPACT_ATOMS: atom_id res chain seq x y z
N MET A 1 -23.15 14.74 -24.86
CA MET A 1 -23.99 13.52 -24.72
C MET A 1 -23.15 12.44 -24.09
N LYS A 2 -23.73 11.56 -23.26
CA LYS A 2 -22.99 10.47 -22.57
C LYS A 2 -22.60 9.33 -23.53
N TYR A 3 -23.38 9.09 -24.58
CA TYR A 3 -23.20 8.02 -25.56
C TYR A 3 -23.07 8.56 -26.98
N GLN A 4 -22.34 7.80 -27.84
CA GLN A 4 -22.12 8.11 -29.26
C GLN A 4 -22.47 6.89 -30.11
N ILE A 5 -22.75 7.10 -31.39
CA ILE A 5 -22.97 6.01 -32.34
C ILE A 5 -21.70 5.19 -32.48
N GLY A 6 -21.83 3.86 -32.37
CA GLY A 6 -20.72 2.92 -32.34
C GLY A 6 -20.23 2.52 -30.95
N ASP A 7 -20.73 3.16 -29.88
CA ASP A 7 -20.39 2.76 -28.52
C ASP A 7 -20.97 1.39 -28.18
N THR A 8 -20.20 0.58 -27.48
CA THR A 8 -20.72 -0.65 -26.87
C THR A 8 -21.28 -0.33 -25.50
N VAL A 9 -22.54 -0.68 -25.28
CA VAL A 9 -23.29 -0.46 -24.05
C VAL A 9 -23.84 -1.76 -23.50
N LEU A 10 -24.08 -1.81 -22.20
CA LEU A 10 -24.72 -2.93 -21.51
C LEU A 10 -26.15 -2.55 -21.16
N ILE A 11 -27.13 -3.36 -21.56
CA ILE A 11 -28.52 -3.20 -21.18
C ILE A 11 -28.68 -3.73 -19.75
N LEU A 12 -29.03 -2.84 -18.80
CA LEU A 12 -28.97 -3.14 -17.37
C LEU A 12 -29.91 -4.26 -16.91
N HIS A 13 -31.08 -4.41 -17.54
CA HIS A 13 -32.06 -5.42 -17.11
C HIS A 13 -31.85 -6.80 -17.74
N SER A 14 -31.32 -6.88 -18.97
CA SER A 14 -31.05 -8.16 -19.67
C SER A 14 -29.59 -8.60 -19.54
N ASN A 15 -28.71 -7.69 -19.15
CA ASN A 15 -27.26 -7.94 -19.05
C ASN A 15 -26.60 -8.29 -20.38
N GLU A 16 -27.20 -7.84 -21.50
CA GLU A 16 -26.68 -8.08 -22.84
C GLU A 16 -25.92 -6.86 -23.35
N GLU A 17 -24.83 -7.12 -24.07
CA GLU A 17 -24.06 -6.08 -24.77
C GLU A 17 -24.78 -5.69 -26.05
N ALA A 18 -24.81 -4.39 -26.33
CA ALA A 18 -25.43 -3.80 -27.50
C ALA A 18 -24.53 -2.72 -28.09
N ILE A 19 -24.67 -2.44 -29.39
CA ILE A 19 -23.95 -1.38 -30.08
C ILE A 19 -24.94 -0.26 -30.36
N VAL A 20 -24.60 0.99 -30.02
CA VAL A 20 -25.42 2.16 -30.33
C VAL A 20 -25.39 2.41 -31.83
N THR A 21 -26.55 2.30 -32.48
CA THR A 21 -26.69 2.49 -33.93
C THR A 21 -27.21 3.86 -34.31
N ASP A 22 -28.03 4.49 -33.46
CA ASP A 22 -28.56 5.84 -33.68
C ASP A 22 -28.98 6.53 -32.37
N ILE A 23 -29.04 7.87 -32.35
CA ILE A 23 -29.50 8.66 -31.20
C ILE A 23 -30.81 9.34 -31.57
N ILE A 24 -31.92 8.84 -31.01
CA ILE A 24 -33.25 9.31 -31.32
C ILE A 24 -33.51 10.69 -30.71
N ASN A 25 -33.15 10.88 -29.45
CA ASN A 25 -33.28 12.14 -28.70
C ASN A 25 -32.40 12.14 -27.43
N ASN A 26 -32.55 13.16 -26.57
CA ASN A 26 -31.72 13.30 -25.34
C ASN A 26 -31.97 12.21 -24.27
N LYS A 27 -32.96 11.33 -24.45
CA LYS A 27 -33.32 10.27 -23.48
C LYS A 27 -33.33 8.88 -24.08
N MET A 28 -33.38 8.75 -25.42
CA MET A 28 -33.53 7.49 -26.12
C MET A 28 -32.53 7.36 -27.26
N MET A 29 -32.05 6.14 -27.45
CA MET A 29 -31.18 5.75 -28.55
C MET A 29 -31.59 4.40 -29.13
N MET A 30 -31.18 4.12 -30.37
CA MET A 30 -31.29 2.80 -31.00
C MET A 30 -30.03 1.98 -30.69
N VAL A 31 -30.24 0.73 -30.36
CA VAL A 31 -29.16 -0.21 -30.13
C VAL A 31 -29.36 -1.48 -30.92
N ASP A 32 -28.29 -2.09 -31.36
CA ASP A 32 -28.25 -3.42 -32.00
C ASP A 32 -27.80 -4.47 -30.98
N VAL A 33 -28.62 -5.50 -30.78
CA VAL A 33 -28.27 -6.69 -30.01
C VAL A 33 -28.33 -7.89 -30.93
N LYS A 34 -27.22 -8.45 -31.30
CA LYS A 34 -27.09 -9.65 -32.15
C LYS A 34 -27.84 -9.51 -33.49
N GLY A 35 -27.84 -8.31 -34.10
CA GLY A 35 -28.49 -8.05 -35.38
C GLY A 35 -29.95 -7.60 -35.28
N VAL A 36 -30.46 -7.34 -34.06
CA VAL A 36 -31.82 -6.82 -33.84
C VAL A 36 -31.72 -5.39 -33.26
N ASN A 37 -32.28 -4.44 -34.01
CA ASN A 37 -32.32 -3.05 -33.60
C ASN A 37 -33.61 -2.72 -32.84
N PHE A 38 -33.48 -2.11 -31.66
CA PHE A 38 -34.62 -1.61 -30.89
C PHE A 38 -34.27 -0.36 -30.07
N PRO A 39 -35.25 0.47 -29.72
CA PRO A 39 -35.01 1.67 -28.93
C PRO A 39 -34.88 1.35 -27.46
N VAL A 40 -33.90 1.99 -26.78
CA VAL A 40 -33.68 1.91 -25.35
C VAL A 40 -33.57 3.28 -24.72
N TYR A 41 -33.94 3.43 -23.47
CA TYR A 41 -33.69 4.63 -22.71
C TYR A 41 -32.22 4.69 -22.24
N MET A 42 -31.62 5.89 -22.26
CA MET A 42 -30.20 6.10 -21.89
C MET A 42 -29.92 5.82 -20.41
N ASP A 43 -30.93 5.84 -19.55
CA ASP A 43 -30.84 5.49 -18.13
C ASP A 43 -30.95 3.97 -17.88
N GLN A 44 -31.34 3.19 -18.88
CA GLN A 44 -31.43 1.73 -18.84
C GLN A 44 -30.19 1.03 -19.39
N VAL A 45 -29.17 1.79 -19.75
CA VAL A 45 -27.91 1.26 -20.26
C VAL A 45 -26.72 1.91 -19.56
N ASP A 46 -25.62 1.17 -19.52
CA ASP A 46 -24.35 1.74 -19.06
C ASP A 46 -23.18 1.16 -19.88
N PHE A 47 -21.99 1.74 -19.73
CA PHE A 47 -20.82 1.15 -20.38
C PHE A 47 -20.44 -0.16 -19.68
N PRO A 48 -20.05 -1.23 -20.42
CA PRO A 48 -19.77 -2.55 -19.86
C PRO A 48 -18.69 -2.52 -18.76
N TYR A 49 -17.69 -1.65 -18.88
CA TYR A 49 -16.63 -1.49 -17.91
C TYR A 49 -17.10 -0.83 -16.58
N PHE A 50 -18.15 0.01 -16.60
CA PHE A 50 -18.67 0.61 -15.35
C PHE A 50 -19.34 -0.42 -14.44
N LYS A 51 -20.07 -1.39 -15.02
CA LYS A 51 -20.69 -2.45 -14.24
C LYS A 51 -19.65 -3.35 -13.58
N ARG A 52 -18.59 -3.69 -14.29
CA ARG A 52 -17.46 -4.46 -13.77
C ARG A 52 -16.77 -3.75 -12.58
N PHE A 53 -16.70 -2.42 -12.60
CA PHE A 53 -16.18 -1.62 -11.48
C PHE A 53 -17.15 -1.54 -10.29
N THR A 54 -18.46 -1.48 -10.54
CA THR A 54 -19.48 -1.28 -9.48
C THR A 54 -19.82 -2.60 -8.78
N GLU A 55 -19.84 -3.72 -9.49
CA GLU A 55 -20.11 -5.04 -8.90
C GLU A 55 -19.00 -5.48 -7.93
N LYS A 56 -17.74 -5.12 -8.20
CA LYS A 56 -16.64 -5.36 -7.24
C LYS A 56 -16.77 -4.60 -5.93
N LYS A 57 -17.44 -3.44 -5.91
CA LYS A 57 -17.62 -2.62 -4.69
C LYS A 57 -18.79 -3.03 -3.81
N LEU A 58 -19.77 -3.79 -4.33
CA LEU A 58 -21.01 -4.10 -3.59
C LEU A 58 -20.88 -5.23 -2.58
N PHE A 59 -19.97 -6.18 -2.74
CA PHE A 59 -19.67 -7.19 -1.72
C PHE A 59 -18.22 -7.67 -1.87
N PRO A 60 -17.25 -7.03 -1.20
CA PRO A 60 -16.01 -7.75 -0.97
C PRO A 60 -16.40 -8.97 -0.12
N ALA A 61 -16.29 -10.16 -0.71
CA ALA A 61 -16.30 -11.39 0.08
C ALA A 61 -15.33 -11.14 1.23
N LYS A 62 -15.83 -11.22 2.47
CA LYS A 62 -15.04 -11.00 3.67
C LYS A 62 -13.95 -12.06 3.63
N LYS A 63 -12.77 -11.70 3.04
CA LYS A 63 -11.59 -12.57 3.08
C LYS A 63 -11.35 -12.83 4.55
N GLU A 64 -11.38 -14.09 4.97
CA GLU A 64 -10.98 -14.46 6.33
C GLU A 64 -9.59 -13.87 6.54
N LYS A 65 -9.47 -12.95 7.49
CA LYS A 65 -8.18 -12.40 7.87
C LYS A 65 -7.35 -13.56 8.37
N LYS A 66 -6.44 -14.06 7.54
CA LYS A 66 -5.40 -14.99 8.01
C LYS A 66 -4.54 -14.19 8.96
N PHE A 67 -4.70 -14.45 10.25
CA PHE A 67 -3.86 -13.84 11.27
C PHE A 67 -2.44 -14.36 11.10
N ILE A 68 -1.46 -13.48 11.32
CA ILE A 68 0.00 -13.75 11.25
C ILE A 68 0.44 -14.91 12.13
N ASP A 69 -0.36 -15.31 13.10
CA ASP A 69 -0.12 -16.47 13.97
C ASP A 69 -0.08 -17.81 13.20
N ASP A 70 -0.61 -17.87 11.98
CA ASP A 70 -0.58 -19.07 11.13
C ASP A 70 0.69 -19.21 10.27
N VAL A 71 1.51 -18.15 10.18
CA VAL A 71 2.81 -18.21 9.50
C VAL A 71 3.83 -18.71 10.50
N ARG A 72 4.28 -19.96 10.35
CA ARG A 72 5.41 -20.52 11.14
C ARG A 72 6.61 -19.59 10.99
N LYS A 73 6.95 -18.89 12.07
CA LYS A 73 8.20 -18.15 12.18
C LYS A 73 9.32 -19.17 12.09
N GLU A 74 10.04 -19.22 10.97
CA GLU A 74 11.31 -19.93 10.92
C GLU A 74 12.24 -19.23 11.90
N LYS A 75 12.56 -19.92 13.01
CA LYS A 75 13.57 -19.48 13.96
C LYS A 75 14.90 -19.53 13.24
N GLN A 76 15.38 -18.41 12.72
CA GLN A 76 16.78 -18.30 12.31
C GLN A 76 17.66 -18.59 13.52
N SER A 77 18.60 -19.52 13.36
CA SER A 77 19.53 -19.87 14.41
C SER A 77 20.34 -18.64 14.83
N GLU A 78 20.47 -18.41 16.14
CA GLU A 78 21.11 -17.23 16.75
C GLU A 78 22.59 -17.03 16.37
N ILE A 79 23.22 -18.02 15.74
CA ILE A 79 24.68 -18.15 15.62
C ILE A 79 25.30 -17.26 14.52
N ASN A 80 24.52 -16.71 13.57
CA ASN A 80 25.04 -15.91 12.45
C ASN A 80 24.20 -14.65 12.15
N ARG A 81 23.67 -13.99 13.18
CA ARG A 81 22.92 -12.73 12.95
C ARG A 81 23.91 -11.60 12.76
N VAL A 82 23.94 -11.04 11.56
CA VAL A 82 24.70 -9.84 11.24
C VAL A 82 23.86 -8.63 11.64
N GLU A 83 24.47 -7.70 12.38
CA GLU A 83 23.83 -6.42 12.67
C GLU A 83 23.82 -5.57 11.41
N ASP A 84 22.62 -5.13 11.00
CA ASP A 84 22.42 -4.42 9.73
C ASP A 84 21.42 -3.26 9.88
N GLY A 85 21.07 -2.88 11.10
CA GLY A 85 20.21 -1.73 11.38
C GLY A 85 18.71 -2.02 11.43
N ILE A 86 17.93 -0.96 11.27
CA ILE A 86 16.46 -1.00 11.29
C ILE A 86 15.93 -0.72 9.88
N TRP A 87 15.01 -1.57 9.43
CA TRP A 87 14.48 -1.55 8.08
C TRP A 87 12.95 -1.46 8.06
N LEU A 88 12.42 -0.68 7.13
CA LEU A 88 11.01 -0.75 6.73
C LEU A 88 10.92 -1.69 5.52
N THR A 89 10.23 -2.81 5.68
CA THR A 89 10.10 -3.87 4.68
C THR A 89 8.69 -3.92 4.13
N PHE A 90 8.60 -4.05 2.81
CA PHE A 90 7.38 -4.10 2.04
C PHE A 90 7.23 -5.49 1.40
N LEU A 91 6.13 -6.16 1.71
CA LEU A 91 5.76 -7.46 1.15
C LEU A 91 4.53 -7.30 0.25
N PRO A 92 4.68 -7.33 -1.09
CA PRO A 92 3.54 -7.32 -1.99
C PRO A 92 2.71 -8.59 -1.86
N VAL A 93 1.41 -8.45 -1.68
CA VAL A 93 0.45 -9.55 -1.75
C VAL A 93 -0.13 -9.56 -3.15
N MET A 94 0.06 -10.66 -3.85
CA MET A 94 -0.41 -10.84 -5.21
C MET A 94 -1.82 -11.42 -5.21
N ASP A 95 -2.65 -10.94 -6.13
CA ASP A 95 -3.96 -11.51 -6.44
C ASP A 95 -4.08 -11.67 -7.96
N THR A 96 -5.08 -12.39 -8.41
CA THR A 96 -5.36 -12.56 -9.84
C THR A 96 -6.54 -11.67 -10.20
N ASP A 97 -6.38 -10.82 -11.20
CA ASP A 97 -7.45 -9.97 -11.69
C ASP A 97 -8.47 -10.75 -12.54
N GLU A 98 -9.49 -10.05 -13.04
CA GLU A 98 -10.56 -10.66 -13.86
C GLU A 98 -10.07 -11.20 -15.20
N PHE A 99 -8.90 -10.73 -15.67
CA PHE A 99 -8.29 -11.16 -16.93
C PHE A 99 -7.32 -12.33 -16.75
N GLY A 100 -7.09 -12.76 -15.49
CA GLY A 100 -6.13 -13.80 -15.14
C GLY A 100 -4.70 -13.28 -14.94
N ASP A 101 -4.50 -11.96 -14.95
CA ASP A 101 -3.20 -11.35 -14.72
C ASP A 101 -2.88 -11.25 -13.23
N ILE A 102 -1.60 -11.51 -12.86
CA ILE A 102 -1.12 -11.39 -11.48
C ILE A 102 -0.85 -9.92 -11.18
N VAL A 103 -1.66 -9.35 -10.30
CA VAL A 103 -1.59 -7.96 -9.84
C VAL A 103 -1.26 -7.89 -8.35
N VAL A 104 -0.72 -6.75 -7.91
CA VAL A 104 -0.55 -6.47 -6.47
C VAL A 104 -1.87 -5.94 -5.92
N ASP A 105 -2.44 -6.61 -4.92
CA ASP A 105 -3.69 -6.21 -4.26
C ASP A 105 -3.41 -5.28 -3.08
N GLU A 106 -2.50 -5.69 -2.22
CA GLU A 106 -2.10 -4.94 -1.03
C GLU A 106 -0.61 -5.06 -0.76
N MET A 107 -0.11 -4.17 0.09
CA MET A 107 1.28 -4.15 0.55
C MET A 107 1.31 -4.32 2.06
N LYS A 108 1.91 -5.41 2.56
CA LYS A 108 2.15 -5.62 3.99
C LYS A 108 3.42 -4.93 4.42
N LEU A 109 3.35 -4.16 5.50
CA LEU A 109 4.47 -3.42 6.04
C LEU A 109 4.98 -4.06 7.32
N HIS A 110 6.30 -4.22 7.38
CA HIS A 110 7.01 -4.74 8.53
C HIS A 110 8.14 -3.81 8.94
N LEU A 111 8.30 -3.60 10.23
CA LEU A 111 9.49 -2.99 10.83
C LEU A 111 10.42 -4.10 11.26
N VAL A 112 11.61 -4.17 10.65
CA VAL A 112 12.57 -5.25 10.90
C VAL A 112 13.75 -4.69 11.68
N ASN A 113 14.03 -5.28 12.83
CA ASN A 113 15.16 -4.93 13.69
C ASN A 113 16.27 -5.96 13.55
N HIS A 114 17.36 -5.60 12.88
CA HIS A 114 18.57 -6.41 12.78
C HIS A 114 19.67 -5.92 13.74
N THR A 115 19.31 -5.32 14.87
CA THR A 115 20.24 -4.87 15.91
C THR A 115 20.07 -5.68 17.20
N ARG A 116 20.98 -5.50 18.15
CA ARG A 116 20.92 -6.09 19.50
C ARG A 116 20.06 -5.30 20.49
N GLU A 117 19.66 -4.11 20.10
CA GLU A 117 18.90 -3.22 20.94
C GLU A 117 17.39 -3.35 20.71
N SER A 118 16.61 -3.11 21.74
CA SER A 118 15.16 -2.93 21.65
C SER A 118 14.84 -1.46 21.48
N TYR A 119 13.90 -1.16 20.59
CA TYR A 119 13.47 0.22 20.35
C TYR A 119 11.98 0.37 20.61
N ASN A 120 11.59 1.38 21.39
CA ASN A 120 10.23 1.88 21.31
C ASN A 120 10.13 2.72 20.06
N PHE A 121 9.06 2.55 19.32
CA PHE A 121 8.83 3.34 18.11
C PHE A 121 7.42 3.95 18.11
N HIS A 122 7.34 5.11 17.52
CA HIS A 122 6.09 5.78 17.16
C HIS A 122 6.08 5.92 15.63
N TYR A 123 5.20 5.18 14.99
CA TYR A 123 5.04 5.15 13.54
C TYR A 123 3.80 5.92 13.11
N GLN A 124 3.90 6.67 12.03
CA GLN A 124 2.80 7.39 11.41
C GLN A 124 2.82 7.20 9.89
N LEU A 125 1.69 6.79 9.33
CA LEU A 125 1.43 6.84 7.90
C LEU A 125 0.74 8.16 7.57
N GLN A 126 1.25 8.87 6.57
CA GLN A 126 0.75 10.19 6.19
C GLN A 126 0.44 10.24 4.70
N TYR A 127 -0.72 10.81 4.36
CA TYR A 127 -1.10 11.18 3.01
C TYR A 127 -1.31 12.71 2.95
N PHE A 128 -0.68 13.37 1.99
CA PHE A 128 -0.79 14.83 1.80
C PHE A 128 -0.53 15.64 3.08
N GLY A 129 0.37 15.16 3.95
CA GLY A 129 0.72 15.80 5.22
C GLY A 129 -0.29 15.59 6.36
N LYS A 130 -1.28 14.72 6.18
CA LYS A 130 -2.23 14.32 7.22
C LYS A 130 -1.93 12.89 7.66
N THR A 131 -1.94 12.65 8.96
CA THR A 131 -1.79 11.32 9.54
C THR A 131 -3.07 10.52 9.31
N ASP A 132 -2.94 9.38 8.64
CA ASP A 132 -4.01 8.43 8.37
C ASP A 132 -4.00 7.25 9.35
N PHE A 133 -2.79 6.82 9.72
CA PHE A 133 -2.60 5.71 10.67
C PHE A 133 -1.46 6.02 11.62
N GLU A 134 -1.60 5.62 12.87
CA GLU A 134 -0.61 5.82 13.94
C GLU A 134 -0.49 4.56 14.80
N LEU A 135 0.76 4.18 15.13
CA LEU A 135 1.05 3.01 15.96
C LEU A 135 2.25 3.27 16.87
N LYS A 136 2.10 2.96 18.17
CA LYS A 136 3.18 2.98 19.15
C LYS A 136 3.40 1.58 19.70
N ASN A 137 4.62 1.10 19.64
CA ASN A 137 4.98 -0.22 20.17
C ASN A 137 6.50 -0.32 20.40
N THR A 138 6.96 -1.53 20.73
CA THR A 138 8.37 -1.86 20.90
C THR A 138 8.76 -2.97 19.94
N VAL A 139 9.85 -2.79 19.21
CA VAL A 139 10.47 -3.83 18.40
C VAL A 139 11.66 -4.43 19.13
N LEU A 140 11.66 -5.76 19.32
CA LEU A 140 12.70 -6.48 20.02
C LEU A 140 13.93 -6.75 19.13
N PRO A 141 15.10 -7.09 19.71
CA PRO A 141 16.29 -7.43 18.94
C PRO A 141 16.05 -8.58 17.97
N PHE A 142 16.52 -8.44 16.75
CA PHE A 142 16.46 -9.46 15.70
C PHE A 142 15.05 -10.03 15.47
N THR A 143 14.04 -9.14 15.53
CA THR A 143 12.65 -9.48 15.24
C THR A 143 12.09 -8.60 14.14
N ASP A 144 11.06 -9.10 13.49
CA ASP A 144 10.19 -8.33 12.62
C ASP A 144 8.88 -8.01 13.34
N PHE A 145 8.39 -6.81 13.14
CA PHE A 145 7.14 -6.33 13.69
C PHE A 145 6.21 -5.95 12.53
N TYR A 146 5.08 -6.64 12.43
CA TYR A 146 4.05 -6.27 11.46
C TYR A 146 3.38 -4.96 11.86
N LEU A 147 3.35 -3.99 10.95
CA LEU A 147 2.72 -2.70 11.16
C LEU A 147 1.24 -2.73 10.75
N HIS A 148 0.99 -2.83 9.46
CA HIS A 148 -0.36 -2.92 8.87
C HIS A 148 -0.30 -3.22 7.37
N ASP A 149 -1.46 -3.39 6.74
CA ASP A 149 -1.61 -3.53 5.30
C ASP A 149 -2.03 -2.20 4.67
N ILE A 150 -1.50 -1.91 3.48
CA ILE A 150 -1.91 -0.76 2.66
C ILE A 150 -2.47 -1.29 1.34
N PRO A 151 -3.72 -0.94 0.96
CA PRO A 151 -4.23 -1.20 -0.38
C PRO A 151 -3.30 -0.62 -1.44
N PHE A 152 -2.99 -1.38 -2.49
CA PHE A 152 -2.01 -0.95 -3.48
C PHE A 152 -2.40 0.36 -4.17
N GLU A 153 -3.69 0.59 -4.36
CA GLU A 153 -4.22 1.84 -4.93
C GLU A 153 -3.83 3.08 -4.13
N ASN A 154 -3.77 2.98 -2.78
CA ASN A 154 -3.43 4.09 -1.90
C ASN A 154 -1.94 4.49 -1.98
N LEU A 155 -1.08 3.60 -2.49
CA LEU A 155 0.33 3.90 -2.70
C LEU A 155 0.59 4.89 -3.85
N ASN A 156 -0.40 5.11 -4.72
CA ASN A 156 -0.34 6.14 -5.76
C ASN A 156 -0.33 7.56 -5.17
N ASP A 157 -0.83 7.73 -3.95
CA ASP A 157 -0.90 9.04 -3.27
C ASP A 157 0.42 9.45 -2.60
N SER A 158 1.51 8.77 -2.92
CA SER A 158 2.85 9.05 -2.41
C SER A 158 2.92 9.10 -0.88
N PRO A 159 2.57 8.00 -0.19
CA PRO A 159 2.56 7.95 1.27
C PRO A 159 3.92 8.31 1.87
N GLY A 160 3.87 9.01 2.99
CA GLY A 160 4.98 9.26 3.88
C GLY A 160 4.93 8.33 5.09
N PHE A 161 6.06 7.69 5.40
CA PHE A 161 6.23 6.80 6.56
C PHE A 161 7.18 7.49 7.53
N SER A 162 6.68 7.97 8.66
CA SER A 162 7.45 8.67 9.67
C SER A 162 7.61 7.79 10.90
N PHE A 163 8.80 7.74 11.44
CA PHE A 163 9.13 7.00 12.64
C PHE A 163 9.87 7.89 13.62
N GLU A 164 9.51 7.81 14.89
CA GLU A 164 10.28 8.30 16.01
C GLU A 164 10.72 7.11 16.86
N PHE A 165 12.01 6.99 17.12
CA PHE A 165 12.61 5.89 17.88
C PHE A 165 13.20 6.37 19.19
N THR A 166 13.05 5.59 20.25
CA THR A 166 13.78 5.72 21.50
C THR A 166 14.32 4.36 21.91
N LEU A 167 15.47 4.34 22.57
CA LEU A 167 15.98 3.09 23.15
C LEU A 167 15.03 2.62 24.26
N ALA A 168 14.65 1.33 24.26
CA ALA A 168 13.85 0.75 25.33
C ALA A 168 14.61 0.76 26.67
N GLN A 169 15.94 0.66 26.61
CA GLN A 169 16.85 0.88 27.75
C GLN A 169 17.67 2.14 27.47
N PRO A 170 17.38 3.25 28.19
CA PRO A 170 18.09 4.53 27.96
C PRO A 170 19.59 4.41 28.20
N ASP A 171 20.38 4.89 27.25
CA ASP A 171 21.83 5.05 27.37
C ASP A 171 22.19 6.54 27.30
N LYS A 172 22.92 7.04 28.31
CA LYS A 172 23.36 8.44 28.39
C LYS A 172 24.28 8.87 27.24
N LYS A 173 24.91 7.92 26.57
CA LYS A 173 25.80 8.17 25.42
C LYS A 173 25.03 8.26 24.10
N LYS A 174 23.78 7.89 24.09
CA LYS A 174 22.92 7.85 22.91
C LYS A 174 21.92 8.99 22.90
N ALA A 175 21.47 9.36 21.71
CA ALA A 175 20.43 10.36 21.55
C ALA A 175 19.15 9.94 22.31
N THR A 176 18.43 10.91 22.85
CA THR A 176 17.18 10.67 23.58
C THR A 176 16.07 10.16 22.66
N HIS A 177 16.07 10.62 21.41
CA HIS A 177 15.16 10.17 20.35
C HIS A 177 15.84 10.30 18.98
N PHE A 178 15.33 9.60 18.01
CA PHE A 178 15.78 9.66 16.61
C PHE A 178 14.58 9.56 15.68
N GLU A 179 14.54 10.43 14.70
CA GLU A 179 13.48 10.46 13.69
C GLU A 179 13.99 9.93 12.36
N ALA A 180 13.21 9.08 11.73
CA ALA A 180 13.45 8.58 10.39
C ALA A 180 12.17 8.70 9.55
N ALA A 181 12.32 9.06 8.29
CA ALA A 181 11.19 9.16 7.39
C ALA A 181 11.52 8.58 6.01
N VAL A 182 10.55 7.87 5.44
CA VAL A 182 10.61 7.32 4.09
C VAL A 182 9.43 7.85 3.31
N LYS A 183 9.65 8.27 2.06
CA LYS A 183 8.59 8.65 1.13
C LYS A 183 8.71 7.79 -0.12
N LEU A 184 7.68 7.02 -0.41
CA LEU A 184 7.60 6.24 -1.64
C LEU A 184 6.93 7.04 -2.74
N LYS A 185 7.63 7.17 -3.88
CA LYS A 185 7.03 7.71 -5.10
C LYS A 185 6.47 6.55 -5.93
N PRO A 186 5.29 6.69 -6.55
CA PRO A 186 4.66 5.63 -7.33
C PRO A 186 5.59 4.98 -8.37
N LYS A 187 6.32 5.80 -9.12
CA LYS A 187 7.28 5.30 -10.13
C LYS A 187 8.37 4.40 -9.52
N GLN A 188 8.89 4.77 -8.35
CA GLN A 188 9.91 3.97 -7.65
C GLN A 188 9.32 2.65 -7.15
N LEU A 189 8.10 2.69 -6.65
CA LEU A 189 7.37 1.50 -6.20
C LEU A 189 7.16 0.50 -7.34
N PHE A 190 6.66 0.94 -8.49
CA PHE A 190 6.50 0.07 -9.66
C PHE A 190 7.81 -0.56 -10.10
N THR A 191 8.88 0.23 -10.18
CA THR A 191 10.22 -0.28 -10.51
C THR A 191 10.68 -1.35 -9.51
N LYS A 192 10.48 -1.13 -8.22
CA LYS A 192 10.81 -2.11 -7.17
C LYS A 192 10.02 -3.41 -7.31
N ILE A 193 8.73 -3.33 -7.58
CA ILE A 193 7.88 -4.52 -7.79
C ILE A 193 8.32 -5.29 -9.03
N GLU A 194 8.67 -4.61 -10.13
CA GLU A 194 9.22 -5.29 -11.31
C GLU A 194 10.56 -5.97 -11.03
N GLU A 195 11.44 -5.32 -10.25
CA GLU A 195 12.71 -5.91 -9.82
C GLU A 195 12.48 -7.18 -8.99
N LEU A 196 11.53 -7.15 -8.03
CA LEU A 196 11.16 -8.32 -7.23
C LEU A 196 10.69 -9.49 -8.11
N LYS A 197 9.79 -9.20 -9.07
CA LYS A 197 9.30 -10.22 -10.03
C LYS A 197 10.46 -10.84 -10.83
N LYS A 198 11.40 -10.01 -11.33
CA LYS A 198 12.56 -10.46 -12.11
C LYS A 198 13.56 -11.29 -11.28
N LYS A 199 13.78 -10.92 -10.03
CA LYS A 199 14.73 -11.59 -9.14
C LYS A 199 14.12 -12.75 -8.35
N ASN A 200 12.81 -12.93 -8.44
CA ASN A 200 12.02 -13.89 -7.63
C ASN A 200 12.21 -13.66 -6.12
N GLU A 201 12.28 -12.39 -5.71
CA GLU A 201 12.35 -11.96 -4.32
C GLU A 201 10.96 -11.65 -3.81
N ALA A 202 10.69 -11.96 -2.53
CA ALA A 202 9.37 -11.76 -1.94
C ALA A 202 9.14 -10.32 -1.45
N THR A 203 10.22 -9.64 -1.01
CA THR A 203 10.14 -8.34 -0.33
C THR A 203 11.20 -7.38 -0.82
N PHE A 204 10.93 -6.08 -0.68
CA PHE A 204 11.98 -5.07 -0.71
C PHE A 204 11.99 -4.26 0.58
N SER A 205 13.16 -3.76 0.96
CA SER A 205 13.35 -3.04 2.21
C SER A 205 13.99 -1.68 1.99
N GLN A 206 13.68 -0.77 2.91
CA GLN A 206 14.25 0.57 2.97
C GLN A 206 14.92 0.74 4.33
N LEU A 207 16.22 1.01 4.32
CA LEU A 207 16.97 1.27 5.56
C LEU A 207 16.45 2.56 6.22
N LEU A 208 16.13 2.48 7.50
CA LEU A 208 15.80 3.63 8.33
C LEU A 208 17.06 4.17 9.02
N PHE A 209 17.84 3.30 9.62
CA PHE A 209 19.19 3.62 10.14
C PHE A 209 19.99 2.35 10.40
N GLU A 210 21.33 2.44 10.26
CA GLU A 210 22.24 1.33 10.58
C GLU A 210 22.56 1.26 12.08
N LYS A 211 22.82 2.43 12.68
CA LYS A 211 23.17 2.55 14.10
C LYS A 211 22.39 3.69 14.73
N TYR A 212 21.92 3.45 15.96
CA TYR A 212 21.27 4.50 16.73
C TYR A 212 22.28 5.62 17.03
N PRO A 213 21.93 6.90 16.80
CA PRO A 213 22.87 8.01 16.92
C PRO A 213 23.35 8.23 18.34
N ASP A 214 24.58 8.73 18.45
CA ASP A 214 25.16 9.14 19.72
C ASP A 214 24.58 10.47 20.19
N HIS A 215 24.63 10.70 21.50
CA HIS A 215 24.22 11.98 22.10
C HIS A 215 25.19 13.07 21.66
N ILE A 216 24.67 14.09 21.00
CA ILE A 216 25.44 15.33 20.70
C ILE A 216 25.26 16.25 21.90
N PRO A 217 26.34 16.55 22.69
CA PRO A 217 26.23 17.51 23.78
C PRO A 217 25.86 18.88 23.20
N GLU A 218 24.84 19.51 23.74
CA GLU A 218 24.57 20.91 23.44
C GLU A 218 25.78 21.70 23.87
N ASP A 219 26.49 22.35 22.93
CA ASP A 219 27.52 23.32 23.22
C ASP A 219 26.90 24.38 24.13
N LYS A 220 27.38 24.47 25.36
CA LYS A 220 27.05 25.58 26.27
C LYS A 220 27.55 26.84 25.58
N VAL A 221 26.65 27.57 24.95
CA VAL A 221 26.93 28.95 24.54
C VAL A 221 27.15 29.73 25.85
N GLU A 222 28.41 29.85 26.24
CA GLU A 222 28.79 30.81 27.27
C GLU A 222 28.44 32.18 26.73
N LEU A 223 27.31 32.72 27.21
CA LEU A 223 27.03 34.14 27.13
C LEU A 223 28.13 34.85 27.95
N SER A 224 29.25 35.16 27.32
CA SER A 224 30.20 36.12 27.87
C SER A 224 29.48 37.46 27.99
N SER A 225 29.10 37.79 29.21
CA SER A 225 28.59 39.09 29.60
C SER A 225 29.60 40.15 29.20
N LEU A 226 29.17 41.04 28.31
CA LEU A 226 29.70 42.38 28.18
C LEU A 226 29.10 43.32 29.25
#